data_64f5970f6369c53117a62498a712e4cb
#
_entry.id   64f5970f6369c53117a62498a712e4cb
#
_cell.length_a   1.000
_cell.length_b   1.000
_cell.length_c   1.000
_cell.angle_alpha   90.00
_cell.angle_beta   90.00
_cell.angle_gamma   90.00
#
_symmetry.space_group_name_H-M   'P 1'
#
loop_
_entity.id
_entity.type
_entity.pdbx_description
1 polymer ?
#
loop_
_entity_poly.entity_id
_entity_poly.type
_entity_poly.pdbx_seq_one_letter_code
_entity_poly.pdbx_strand_id
1 'polypeptide(L)'
;MNPNTARTAARIIAGALAGLMILSLLLSLVGCGPNPEPGEPIENESSTEPEKDTESENAAESQPETPDTEEKPGEEPVEEDETAAPDEEQPADDTAEPEQVPTEPEEGSSADTKEEIVTTPDEAPPVEQPAAPETPAAPTVSSPDANGMMQVDGSWVQDPGSLNTGSIDKFAAKLQNIRSTYLSGAANVVWSIIPDKSNYAQTRLTSSLNHADMVSRAKGGLSGMTYVEIGDLLTFDDYLLTDGHWRQERIVPVANKLAGAFGFSAGSFTQKSADGFGGDYAKYSGTTETISWMESSHTAATVCDNFQNPGRTAVYDPGLIGTNSPYDLFSGGPTPLVTLRNSAVTTGKRLILFRDSFGSSLAPLLLSGYSEIVLVDLRYMASGLLPQYIDANGADVLFLYSARVVNNSTMLR
;
A
#
# COMPACT_ATOMS: atom_id res chain seq x y z
N MET A 1 -30.81 15.82 -19.78
CA MET A 1 -30.08 14.64 -20.20
C MET A 1 -29.99 13.71 -18.98
N ASN A 2 -30.40 12.45 -19.10
CA ASN A 2 -30.50 11.53 -17.96
C ASN A 2 -29.04 11.20 -17.46
N PRO A 3 -28.73 11.29 -16.17
CA PRO A 3 -27.38 11.05 -15.65
C PRO A 3 -26.83 9.64 -15.97
N ASN A 4 -27.70 8.68 -16.20
CA ASN A 4 -27.31 7.33 -16.61
C ASN A 4 -26.79 7.26 -18.05
N THR A 5 -27.29 8.11 -18.95
CA THR A 5 -26.85 8.17 -20.36
C THR A 5 -25.47 8.79 -20.50
N ALA A 6 -25.15 9.78 -19.65
CA ALA A 6 -23.82 10.40 -19.61
C ALA A 6 -22.74 9.43 -19.06
N ARG A 7 -23.08 8.61 -18.05
CA ARG A 7 -22.19 7.58 -17.51
C ARG A 7 -21.91 6.45 -18.50
N THR A 8 -22.91 6.04 -19.29
CA THR A 8 -22.75 5.02 -20.32
C THR A 8 -21.88 5.52 -21.48
N ALA A 9 -22.07 6.76 -21.92
CA ALA A 9 -21.25 7.37 -22.97
C ALA A 9 -19.77 7.54 -22.53
N ALA A 10 -19.53 7.94 -21.28
CA ALA A 10 -18.18 8.05 -20.73
C ALA A 10 -17.47 6.68 -20.66
N ARG A 11 -18.20 5.60 -20.33
CA ARG A 11 -17.67 4.22 -20.29
C ARG A 11 -17.30 3.69 -21.68
N ILE A 12 -18.10 4.00 -22.71
CA ILE A 12 -17.81 3.59 -24.09
C ILE A 12 -16.57 4.32 -24.63
N ILE A 13 -16.41 5.60 -24.33
CA ILE A 13 -15.23 6.39 -24.76
C ILE A 13 -13.97 5.92 -24.02
N ALA A 14 -14.06 5.60 -22.73
CA ALA A 14 -12.95 5.07 -21.96
C ALA A 14 -12.50 3.68 -22.44
N GLY A 15 -13.44 2.80 -22.80
CA GLY A 15 -13.14 1.50 -23.39
C GLY A 15 -12.45 1.58 -24.75
N ALA A 16 -12.83 2.54 -25.59
CA ALA A 16 -12.21 2.77 -26.90
C ALA A 16 -10.77 3.32 -26.77
N LEU A 17 -10.51 4.20 -25.78
CA LEU A 17 -9.15 4.71 -25.50
C LEU A 17 -8.22 3.65 -24.91
N ALA A 18 -8.73 2.76 -24.05
CA ALA A 18 -7.99 1.63 -23.53
C ALA A 18 -7.60 0.64 -24.63
N GLY A 19 -8.51 0.34 -25.57
CA GLY A 19 -8.25 -0.50 -26.74
C GLY A 19 -7.16 0.07 -27.66
N LEU A 20 -7.10 1.39 -27.85
CA LEU A 20 -6.06 2.05 -28.63
C LEU A 20 -4.67 2.01 -27.96
N MET A 21 -4.61 2.09 -26.62
CA MET A 21 -3.35 1.98 -25.89
C MET A 21 -2.77 0.55 -25.93
N ILE A 22 -3.61 -0.48 -25.85
CA ILE A 22 -3.18 -1.87 -25.95
C ILE A 22 -2.66 -2.18 -27.37
N LEU A 23 -3.26 -1.62 -28.40
CA LEU A 23 -2.81 -1.79 -29.78
C LEU A 23 -1.46 -1.09 -30.03
N SER A 24 -1.18 0.07 -29.39
CA SER A 24 0.12 0.73 -29.48
C SER A 24 1.22 -0.02 -28.73
N LEU A 25 0.91 -0.73 -27.64
CA LEU A 25 1.85 -1.57 -26.89
C LEU A 25 2.22 -2.84 -27.67
N LEU A 26 1.26 -3.46 -28.36
CA LEU A 26 1.50 -4.63 -29.20
C LEU A 26 2.33 -4.32 -30.45
N LEU A 27 2.21 -3.12 -31.01
CA LEU A 27 3.05 -2.66 -32.13
C LEU A 27 4.50 -2.36 -31.73
N SER A 28 4.75 -2.05 -30.45
CA SER A 28 6.10 -1.83 -29.92
C SER A 28 6.89 -3.12 -29.64
N LEU A 29 6.23 -4.28 -29.60
CA LEU A 29 6.84 -5.59 -29.32
C LEU A 29 7.27 -6.36 -30.58
N VAL A 30 6.97 -5.88 -31.77
CA VAL A 30 7.29 -6.54 -33.05
C VAL A 30 8.61 -6.04 -33.69
N GLY A 31 9.32 -5.11 -33.04
CA GLY A 31 10.50 -4.44 -33.58
C GLY A 31 11.85 -4.79 -32.97
N CYS A 32 12.14 -6.05 -32.59
CA CYS A 32 13.50 -6.49 -32.23
C CYS A 32 13.95 -7.62 -33.16
N GLY A 33 14.54 -7.24 -34.29
CA GLY A 33 15.41 -8.09 -35.07
C GLY A 33 16.86 -8.08 -34.53
N PRO A 34 17.70 -9.07 -34.83
CA PRO A 34 19.02 -9.25 -34.20
C PRO A 34 20.00 -8.14 -34.62
N ASN A 35 20.75 -7.69 -33.64
CA ASN A 35 21.84 -6.73 -33.74
C ASN A 35 23.02 -7.34 -34.56
N PRO A 36 23.63 -6.65 -35.54
CA PRO A 36 24.90 -7.04 -36.11
C PRO A 36 26.09 -6.60 -35.25
N GLU A 37 27.14 -7.44 -35.25
CA GLU A 37 28.39 -7.27 -34.51
C GLU A 37 29.16 -5.99 -34.91
N PRO A 38 30.08 -5.49 -34.05
CA PRO A 38 30.83 -4.25 -34.29
C PRO A 38 32.03 -4.50 -35.24
N GLY A 39 32.07 -3.79 -36.35
CA GLY A 39 33.23 -3.67 -37.22
C GLY A 39 34.11 -2.48 -36.86
N GLU A 40 35.41 -2.66 -37.04
CA GLU A 40 36.54 -1.79 -36.68
C GLU A 40 36.56 -0.38 -37.32
N PRO A 41 37.42 0.53 -36.80
CA PRO A 41 37.38 1.98 -37.12
C PRO A 41 38.08 2.34 -38.39
N ILE A 42 37.55 3.31 -39.14
CA ILE A 42 38.26 4.00 -40.24
C ILE A 42 38.46 5.47 -39.87
N GLU A 43 39.71 5.87 -40.01
CA GLU A 43 40.27 7.18 -39.75
C GLU A 43 39.80 8.25 -40.75
N ASN A 44 39.67 9.45 -40.24
CA ASN A 44 40.10 10.78 -40.65
C ASN A 44 39.99 11.20 -42.13
N GLU A 45 39.32 12.35 -42.37
CA GLU A 45 39.92 13.57 -42.97
C GLU A 45 38.98 14.77 -42.92
N SER A 46 39.46 15.76 -42.31
CA SER A 46 39.63 17.21 -42.49
C SER A 46 38.88 17.87 -43.67
N SER A 47 38.08 18.94 -43.38
CA SER A 47 38.46 20.32 -43.74
C SER A 47 37.25 21.27 -43.79
N THR A 48 37.47 22.39 -43.11
CA THR A 48 37.18 23.80 -43.46
C THR A 48 35.75 24.32 -43.39
N GLU A 49 35.58 25.22 -42.39
CA GLU A 49 34.79 26.47 -42.42
C GLU A 49 35.16 27.38 -43.63
N PRO A 50 34.41 28.40 -44.02
CA PRO A 50 34.13 29.54 -43.16
C PRO A 50 32.80 30.33 -43.41
N GLU A 51 32.42 31.06 -42.37
CA GLU A 51 31.89 32.44 -42.27
C GLU A 51 30.98 33.03 -43.38
N LYS A 52 29.89 33.76 -43.06
CA LYS A 52 29.85 35.15 -42.61
C LYS A 52 28.42 35.73 -42.75
N ASP A 53 28.02 36.48 -41.71
CA ASP A 53 27.30 37.78 -41.68
C ASP A 53 26.02 37.97 -42.54
N THR A 54 24.97 38.57 -42.04
CA THR A 54 24.74 39.93 -41.53
C THR A 54 23.27 40.10 -41.17
N GLU A 55 23.01 40.72 -40.04
CA GLU A 55 22.21 41.95 -39.81
C GLU A 55 20.83 42.04 -40.53
N SER A 56 19.76 42.51 -39.93
CA SER A 56 19.48 43.71 -39.16
C SER A 56 17.97 43.95 -39.08
N GLU A 57 17.57 44.53 -37.98
CA GLU A 57 16.54 45.57 -37.76
C GLU A 57 15.04 45.19 -37.82
N ASN A 58 14.35 45.38 -36.75
CA ASN A 58 13.86 46.55 -36.03
C ASN A 58 12.36 46.85 -36.23
N ALA A 59 11.77 47.32 -35.17
CA ALA A 59 10.56 48.14 -34.98
C ALA A 59 9.28 47.38 -34.64
N ALA A 60 8.86 47.43 -33.40
CA ALA A 60 8.23 48.53 -32.65
C ALA A 60 6.70 48.58 -32.79
N GLU A 61 6.10 48.60 -31.61
CA GLU A 61 4.98 49.46 -31.18
C GLU A 61 3.56 49.12 -31.67
N SER A 62 2.68 48.76 -30.75
CA SER A 62 1.77 49.69 -30.07
C SER A 62 0.67 48.94 -29.30
N GLN A 63 0.51 49.28 -28.04
CA GLN A 63 -0.79 49.26 -27.35
C GLN A 63 -1.62 50.48 -27.83
N PRO A 64 -2.98 50.47 -27.67
CA PRO A 64 -3.53 51.19 -26.53
C PRO A 64 -4.84 50.59 -25.89
N GLU A 65 -4.92 50.80 -24.61
CA GLU A 65 -5.95 51.47 -23.79
C GLU A 65 -7.34 50.88 -23.63
N THR A 66 -7.65 50.78 -22.35
CA THR A 66 -8.96 50.65 -21.69
C THR A 66 -9.84 51.88 -21.91
N PRO A 67 -11.17 51.79 -21.67
CA PRO A 67 -11.66 52.64 -20.59
C PRO A 67 -12.63 51.97 -19.59
N ASP A 68 -12.50 52.46 -18.36
CA ASP A 68 -13.41 52.53 -17.24
C ASP A 68 -14.88 52.79 -17.59
N THR A 69 -15.79 52.27 -16.80
CA THR A 69 -16.84 53.08 -16.16
C THR A 69 -17.50 52.30 -15.00
N GLU A 70 -17.52 52.96 -13.85
CA GLU A 70 -18.19 52.76 -12.60
C GLU A 70 -19.72 52.51 -12.73
N GLU A 71 -20.29 51.85 -11.75
CA GLU A 71 -21.34 52.32 -10.84
C GLU A 71 -21.76 51.26 -9.82
N LYS A 72 -21.67 51.63 -8.55
CA LYS A 72 -22.36 51.20 -7.37
C LYS A 72 -23.34 52.36 -7.01
N PRO A 73 -24.32 52.31 -6.10
CA PRO A 73 -24.66 51.40 -5.00
C PRO A 73 -26.20 51.18 -4.77
N GLY A 74 -26.54 50.50 -3.69
CA GLY A 74 -27.88 50.49 -3.08
C GLY A 74 -28.05 49.29 -2.18
N GLU A 75 -27.74 49.40 -0.97
CA GLU A 75 -28.47 49.65 0.32
C GLU A 75 -29.39 48.51 0.78
N GLU A 76 -29.04 48.05 1.98
CA GLU A 76 -29.84 47.30 2.98
C GLU A 76 -31.11 48.06 3.39
N PRO A 77 -32.05 47.56 4.24
CA PRO A 77 -31.78 47.07 5.61
C PRO A 77 -32.69 45.94 6.15
N VAL A 78 -32.20 45.24 7.20
CA VAL A 78 -32.62 45.01 8.60
C VAL A 78 -34.08 44.62 8.86
N GLU A 79 -34.30 43.57 9.64
CA GLU A 79 -34.87 43.49 10.98
C GLU A 79 -34.93 42.02 11.45
N GLU A 80 -34.30 41.75 12.50
CA GLU A 80 -34.59 41.26 13.86
C GLU A 80 -35.98 40.66 14.09
N ASP A 81 -36.06 39.46 14.67
CA ASP A 81 -36.84 39.26 15.88
C ASP A 81 -36.34 38.04 16.70
N GLU A 82 -36.25 38.32 17.97
CA GLU A 82 -35.89 37.51 19.13
C GLU A 82 -36.93 36.46 19.51
N THR A 83 -36.47 35.66 20.46
CA THR A 83 -37.17 34.96 21.59
C THR A 83 -37.27 33.45 21.38
N ALA A 84 -36.95 32.60 22.28
CA ALA A 84 -36.63 32.50 23.69
C ALA A 84 -36.16 31.08 24.00
N ALA A 85 -35.18 30.91 24.87
CA ALA A 85 -35.10 29.76 25.77
C ALA A 85 -36.04 30.05 26.97
N PRO A 86 -36.49 29.11 27.77
CA PRO A 86 -35.71 28.30 28.68
C PRO A 86 -36.24 26.83 28.81
N ASP A 87 -35.62 25.87 29.42
CA ASP A 87 -35.52 25.67 30.87
C ASP A 87 -34.63 24.45 31.17
N GLU A 88 -33.89 24.63 32.22
CA GLU A 88 -33.12 23.60 32.95
C GLU A 88 -34.04 22.58 33.63
N GLU A 89 -33.59 21.32 33.67
CA GLU A 89 -33.80 20.46 34.85
C GLU A 89 -32.73 19.39 34.91
N GLN A 90 -31.78 19.56 35.82
CA GLN A 90 -31.16 18.54 36.66
C GLN A 90 -31.76 18.74 38.09
N PRO A 91 -31.71 17.82 39.04
CA PRO A 91 -30.84 16.63 39.22
C PRO A 91 -31.57 15.42 39.83
N ALA A 92 -30.90 14.25 39.83
CA ALA A 92 -31.00 13.32 40.98
C ALA A 92 -29.75 12.45 41.05
N ASP A 93 -28.98 12.77 42.03
CA ASP A 93 -28.00 12.02 42.79
C ASP A 93 -28.60 10.70 43.30
N ASP A 94 -27.93 9.56 43.08
CA ASP A 94 -28.04 8.46 44.04
C ASP A 94 -26.71 7.69 44.09
N THR A 95 -26.04 7.98 45.16
CA THR A 95 -24.90 7.31 45.75
C THR A 95 -25.28 5.91 46.26
N ALA A 96 -24.51 4.88 45.85
CA ALA A 96 -24.32 3.72 46.69
C ALA A 96 -22.93 3.13 46.46
N GLU A 97 -22.13 3.25 47.50
CA GLU A 97 -20.78 2.70 47.73
C GLU A 97 -20.85 1.21 48.11
N PRO A 98 -19.70 0.56 48.25
CA PRO A 98 -19.43 -0.82 47.78
C PRO A 98 -19.61 -1.86 48.86
N GLU A 99 -19.88 -3.11 48.48
CA GLU A 99 -19.83 -4.25 49.38
C GLU A 99 -18.59 -5.14 49.18
N GLN A 100 -18.05 -5.42 50.32
CA GLN A 100 -16.74 -6.02 50.63
C GLN A 100 -16.70 -7.53 50.38
N VAL A 101 -15.51 -7.95 50.12
CA VAL A 101 -14.94 -9.31 50.18
C VAL A 101 -15.22 -9.97 51.53
N PRO A 102 -15.41 -11.29 51.60
CA PRO A 102 -14.98 -12.06 52.76
C PRO A 102 -13.85 -13.01 52.44
N THR A 103 -12.88 -12.90 53.32
CA THR A 103 -11.73 -13.73 53.63
C THR A 103 -12.07 -15.18 53.98
N GLU A 104 -11.06 -16.02 53.73
CA GLU A 104 -10.85 -17.36 54.27
C GLU A 104 -11.17 -17.52 55.74
N PRO A 105 -11.39 -18.78 56.17
CA PRO A 105 -10.59 -19.20 57.33
C PRO A 105 -9.90 -20.56 57.20
N GLU A 106 -8.82 -20.58 57.94
CA GLU A 106 -7.85 -21.63 58.21
C GLU A 106 -8.39 -22.84 58.98
N GLU A 107 -7.60 -23.90 58.87
CA GLU A 107 -7.19 -24.90 59.86
C GLU A 107 -8.18 -25.96 60.37
N GLY A 108 -7.68 -27.19 60.30
CA GLY A 108 -8.12 -28.36 61.02
C GLY A 108 -7.13 -29.49 60.94
N SER A 109 -6.20 -29.47 61.87
CA SER A 109 -5.25 -30.53 62.24
C SER A 109 -5.96 -31.83 62.64
N SER A 110 -5.43 -32.97 62.25
CA SER A 110 -5.38 -34.17 63.13
C SER A 110 -4.29 -35.14 62.68
N ALA A 111 -3.54 -35.53 63.69
CA ALA A 111 -2.39 -36.41 63.67
C ALA A 111 -2.78 -37.92 63.61
N ASP A 112 -1.73 -38.68 63.38
CA ASP A 112 -1.37 -40.02 63.84
C ASP A 112 -1.66 -41.21 62.88
N THR A 113 -0.63 -41.87 62.45
CA THR A 113 -0.04 -43.08 62.96
C THR A 113 1.12 -43.58 62.13
N LYS A 114 2.25 -43.83 62.75
CA LYS A 114 3.47 -44.47 62.23
C LYS A 114 3.20 -45.87 61.73
N GLU A 115 3.75 -46.24 60.57
CA GLU A 115 4.35 -47.59 60.41
C GLU A 115 5.63 -47.44 59.57
N GLU A 116 6.71 -47.83 60.15
CA GLU A 116 8.08 -47.88 59.67
C GLU A 116 8.23 -49.15 58.83
N ILE A 117 8.41 -49.00 57.48
CA ILE A 117 8.90 -50.09 56.65
C ILE A 117 10.24 -49.69 56.09
N VAL A 118 11.26 -50.33 56.60
CA VAL A 118 12.63 -50.30 56.06
C VAL A 118 12.62 -51.05 54.73
N THR A 119 12.84 -50.34 53.65
CA THR A 119 13.22 -50.90 52.35
C THR A 119 14.51 -50.25 51.90
N THR A 120 15.47 -51.08 51.53
CA THR A 120 16.77 -50.83 50.96
C THR A 120 16.73 -49.87 49.80
N PRO A 121 17.79 -49.05 49.56
CA PRO A 121 17.82 -48.09 48.45
C PRO A 121 17.93 -48.82 47.11
N ASP A 122 16.88 -48.76 46.33
CA ASP A 122 16.89 -49.15 44.90
C ASP A 122 17.60 -48.01 44.14
N GLU A 123 18.50 -48.43 43.27
CA GLU A 123 19.35 -47.57 42.49
C GLU A 123 18.47 -46.70 41.51
N ALA A 124 18.47 -45.40 41.71
CA ALA A 124 17.71 -44.49 40.86
C ALA A 124 18.23 -44.59 39.41
N PRO A 125 17.31 -44.63 38.39
CA PRO A 125 17.72 -44.59 36.97
C PRO A 125 18.45 -43.28 36.66
N PRO A 126 19.41 -43.30 35.70
CA PRO A 126 20.18 -42.12 35.34
C PRO A 126 19.20 -41.00 34.94
N VAL A 127 19.36 -39.86 35.62
CA VAL A 127 18.66 -38.62 35.21
C VAL A 127 19.22 -38.25 33.86
N GLU A 128 18.41 -38.40 32.78
CA GLU A 128 18.74 -37.85 31.48
C GLU A 128 18.87 -36.32 31.63
N GLN A 129 20.09 -35.86 31.46
CA GLN A 129 20.42 -34.43 31.43
C GLN A 129 19.62 -33.83 30.31
N PRO A 130 18.84 -32.73 30.53
CA PRO A 130 18.14 -32.03 29.44
C PRO A 130 19.14 -31.69 28.34
N ALA A 131 18.82 -32.09 27.11
CA ALA A 131 19.63 -31.72 25.95
C ALA A 131 19.82 -30.21 25.95
N ALA A 132 21.07 -29.76 25.80
CA ALA A 132 21.35 -28.34 25.64
C ALA A 132 20.50 -27.78 24.50
N PRO A 133 19.95 -26.55 24.63
CA PRO A 133 19.16 -25.96 23.55
C PRO A 133 20.00 -25.98 22.26
N GLU A 134 19.46 -26.62 21.25
CA GLU A 134 20.10 -26.66 19.92
C GLU A 134 20.33 -25.23 19.45
N THR A 135 21.56 -24.89 19.17
CA THR A 135 21.89 -23.62 18.53
C THR A 135 21.17 -23.61 17.17
N PRO A 136 20.34 -22.60 16.87
CA PRO A 136 19.65 -22.53 15.58
C PRO A 136 20.65 -22.72 14.44
N ALA A 137 20.34 -23.58 13.49
CA ALA A 137 21.19 -23.82 12.33
C ALA A 137 21.41 -22.48 11.60
N ALA A 138 22.65 -22.27 11.12
CA ALA A 138 22.94 -21.08 10.34
C ALA A 138 22.02 -21.05 9.08
N PRO A 139 21.52 -19.87 8.69
CA PRO A 139 20.62 -19.74 7.55
C PRO A 139 21.28 -20.24 6.27
N THR A 140 20.51 -20.99 5.46
CA THR A 140 20.96 -21.45 4.16
C THR A 140 20.71 -20.36 3.12
N VAL A 141 21.80 -19.80 2.54
CA VAL A 141 21.73 -18.76 1.52
C VAL A 141 22.39 -19.28 0.25
N SER A 142 21.67 -19.27 -0.87
CA SER A 142 22.24 -19.56 -2.20
C SER A 142 22.93 -18.32 -2.78
N SER A 143 23.84 -18.52 -3.74
CA SER A 143 24.32 -17.41 -4.56
C SER A 143 23.23 -16.91 -5.50
N PRO A 144 23.20 -15.59 -5.83
CA PRO A 144 22.29 -15.07 -6.82
C PRO A 144 22.50 -15.72 -8.19
N ASP A 145 21.43 -16.01 -8.90
CA ASP A 145 21.47 -16.41 -10.30
C ASP A 145 21.67 -15.20 -11.25
N ALA A 146 21.67 -15.43 -12.56
CA ALA A 146 21.82 -14.37 -13.56
C ALA A 146 20.69 -13.32 -13.54
N ASN A 147 19.55 -13.63 -12.89
CA ASN A 147 18.42 -12.72 -12.72
C ASN A 147 18.42 -12.05 -11.35
N GLY A 148 19.46 -12.25 -10.55
CA GLY A 148 19.54 -11.76 -9.17
C GLY A 148 18.64 -12.53 -8.20
N MET A 149 18.15 -13.73 -8.58
CA MET A 149 17.32 -14.55 -7.71
C MET A 149 18.17 -15.44 -6.81
N MET A 150 17.81 -15.50 -5.53
CA MET A 150 18.48 -16.35 -4.54
C MET A 150 17.45 -16.96 -3.59
N GLN A 151 17.86 -18.02 -2.91
CA GLN A 151 17.08 -18.61 -1.81
C GLN A 151 17.69 -18.23 -0.47
N VAL A 152 16.84 -17.90 0.48
CA VAL A 152 17.17 -17.71 1.88
C VAL A 152 16.20 -18.56 2.67
N ASP A 153 16.68 -19.62 3.32
CA ASP A 153 15.88 -20.61 4.07
C ASP A 153 14.65 -21.13 3.28
N GLY A 154 14.85 -21.45 2.00
CA GLY A 154 13.79 -21.96 1.12
C GLY A 154 12.87 -20.88 0.54
N SER A 155 12.96 -19.64 1.02
CA SER A 155 12.20 -18.51 0.49
C SER A 155 12.96 -17.81 -0.63
N TRP A 156 12.29 -17.53 -1.73
CA TRP A 156 12.89 -16.83 -2.86
C TRP A 156 12.95 -15.32 -2.62
N VAL A 157 14.12 -14.75 -2.90
CA VAL A 157 14.39 -13.32 -2.76
C VAL A 157 15.08 -12.85 -4.03
N GLN A 158 14.63 -11.74 -4.59
CA GLN A 158 15.34 -11.07 -5.68
C GLN A 158 16.31 -10.05 -5.11
N ASP A 159 17.53 -10.01 -5.61
CA ASP A 159 18.50 -8.96 -5.29
C ASP A 159 17.86 -7.59 -5.57
N PRO A 160 17.75 -6.71 -4.57
CA PRO A 160 17.11 -5.40 -4.74
C PRO A 160 18.02 -4.38 -5.44
N GLY A 161 19.30 -4.71 -5.64
CA GLY A 161 20.30 -3.78 -6.13
C GLY A 161 20.64 -2.68 -5.13
N SER A 162 21.28 -1.63 -5.63
CA SER A 162 21.70 -0.48 -4.81
C SER A 162 20.58 0.54 -4.62
N LEU A 163 20.64 1.27 -3.51
CA LEU A 163 19.73 2.37 -3.23
C LEU A 163 19.92 3.52 -4.25
N ASN A 164 18.85 3.85 -4.97
CA ASN A 164 18.82 4.91 -5.97
C ASN A 164 18.28 6.21 -5.36
N THR A 165 19.18 7.03 -4.85
CA THR A 165 18.81 8.29 -4.20
C THR A 165 18.10 9.27 -5.13
N GLY A 166 18.46 9.32 -6.41
CA GLY A 166 17.78 10.16 -7.40
C GLY A 166 16.35 9.70 -7.69
N SER A 167 16.07 8.39 -7.58
CA SER A 167 14.72 7.87 -7.69
C SER A 167 13.87 8.25 -6.47
N ILE A 168 14.45 8.18 -5.27
CA ILE A 168 13.75 8.57 -4.04
C ILE A 168 13.37 10.05 -4.08
N ASP A 169 14.27 10.91 -4.55
CA ASP A 169 13.97 12.36 -4.71
C ASP A 169 12.82 12.60 -5.70
N LYS A 170 12.83 11.89 -6.83
CA LYS A 170 11.75 11.98 -7.83
C LYS A 170 10.43 11.47 -7.26
N PHE A 171 10.46 10.39 -6.48
CA PHE A 171 9.29 9.87 -5.77
C PHE A 171 8.70 10.92 -4.83
N ALA A 172 9.52 11.50 -3.96
CA ALA A 172 9.08 12.52 -3.03
C ALA A 172 8.52 13.76 -3.76
N ALA A 173 9.21 14.23 -4.80
CA ALA A 173 8.75 15.35 -5.62
C ALA A 173 7.39 15.05 -6.32
N LYS A 174 7.19 13.82 -6.81
CA LYS A 174 5.94 13.38 -7.43
C LYS A 174 4.79 13.39 -6.42
N LEU A 175 4.95 12.82 -5.23
CA LEU A 175 3.94 12.81 -4.19
C LEU A 175 3.63 14.23 -3.70
N GLN A 176 4.67 15.04 -3.48
CA GLN A 176 4.50 16.45 -3.07
C GLN A 176 3.72 17.25 -4.11
N ASN A 177 3.99 17.05 -5.40
CA ASN A 177 3.24 17.67 -6.49
C ASN A 177 1.77 17.25 -6.49
N ILE A 178 1.49 15.93 -6.36
CA ILE A 178 0.11 15.42 -6.27
C ILE A 178 -0.60 16.02 -5.05
N ARG A 179 0.07 16.05 -3.88
CA ARG A 179 -0.47 16.65 -2.65
C ARG A 179 -0.89 18.09 -2.85
N SER A 180 0.00 18.90 -3.43
CA SER A 180 -0.26 20.34 -3.59
C SER A 180 -1.28 20.64 -4.69
N THR A 181 -1.29 19.85 -5.77
CA THR A 181 -2.12 20.14 -6.95
C THR A 181 -3.54 19.57 -6.82
N TYR A 182 -3.69 18.37 -6.26
CA TYR A 182 -4.97 17.64 -6.35
C TYR A 182 -5.61 17.32 -5.00
N LEU A 183 -4.88 17.43 -3.87
CA LEU A 183 -5.33 16.93 -2.58
C LEU A 183 -5.49 18.05 -1.53
N SER A 184 -5.72 19.30 -1.94
CA SER A 184 -5.83 20.44 -1.03
C SER A 184 -7.04 20.33 -0.08
N GLY A 185 -8.11 19.63 -0.51
CA GLY A 185 -9.32 19.38 0.28
C GLY A 185 -9.30 18.11 1.13
N ALA A 186 -8.21 17.33 1.11
CA ALA A 186 -8.11 16.08 1.87
C ALA A 186 -8.13 16.34 3.39
N ALA A 187 -8.85 15.49 4.11
CA ALA A 187 -8.95 15.59 5.58
C ALA A 187 -7.63 15.22 6.25
N ASN A 188 -7.04 14.11 5.85
CA ASN A 188 -5.73 13.64 6.31
C ASN A 188 -4.93 13.12 5.13
N VAL A 189 -3.62 13.36 5.13
CA VAL A 189 -2.71 12.77 4.12
C VAL A 189 -1.59 12.05 4.85
N VAL A 190 -1.58 10.74 4.68
CA VAL A 190 -0.63 9.81 5.30
C VAL A 190 0.20 9.16 4.20
N TRP A 191 1.45 8.83 4.49
CA TRP A 191 2.28 8.04 3.61
C TRP A 191 3.12 7.02 4.37
N SER A 192 3.45 5.94 3.68
CA SER A 192 4.29 4.87 4.19
C SER A 192 5.06 4.21 3.04
N ILE A 193 6.21 3.64 3.35
CA ILE A 193 7.00 2.81 2.43
C ILE A 193 7.01 1.38 2.99
N ILE A 194 6.65 0.42 2.14
CA ILE A 194 6.71 -1.00 2.49
C ILE A 194 8.15 -1.47 2.27
N PRO A 195 8.84 -1.97 3.29
CA PRO A 195 10.18 -2.51 3.13
C PRO A 195 10.22 -3.65 2.11
N ASP A 196 11.32 -3.76 1.40
CA ASP A 196 11.57 -4.93 0.56
C ASP A 196 11.83 -6.17 1.42
N LYS A 197 11.39 -7.34 0.96
CA LYS A 197 11.65 -8.62 1.62
C LYS A 197 13.12 -8.83 1.97
N SER A 198 14.02 -8.39 1.08
CA SER A 198 15.47 -8.46 1.28
C SER A 198 15.95 -7.66 2.49
N ASN A 199 15.20 -6.63 2.91
CA ASN A 199 15.54 -5.81 4.08
C ASN A 199 15.60 -6.64 5.37
N TYR A 200 14.73 -7.64 5.49
CA TYR A 200 14.69 -8.55 6.65
C TYR A 200 15.64 -9.74 6.52
N ALA A 201 16.19 -9.94 5.35
CA ALA A 201 17.24 -10.93 5.09
C ALA A 201 18.66 -10.34 5.17
N GLN A 202 18.84 -9.10 5.69
CA GLN A 202 20.09 -8.35 5.67
C GLN A 202 21.28 -9.10 6.27
N THR A 203 21.07 -9.87 7.32
CA THR A 203 22.11 -10.70 7.93
C THR A 203 22.56 -11.86 7.05
N ARG A 204 21.84 -12.13 5.96
CA ARG A 204 21.99 -13.27 5.04
C ARG A 204 22.36 -12.86 3.63
N LEU A 205 22.12 -11.60 3.26
CA LEU A 205 22.37 -11.05 1.92
C LEU A 205 23.48 -10.01 1.95
N THR A 206 24.22 -9.91 0.86
CA THR A 206 25.30 -8.90 0.69
C THR A 206 24.78 -7.54 0.27
N SER A 207 23.56 -7.50 -0.30
CA SER A 207 22.89 -6.27 -0.70
C SER A 207 21.46 -6.24 -0.19
N SER A 208 20.96 -5.06 0.16
CA SER A 208 19.57 -4.79 0.52
C SER A 208 19.26 -3.32 0.29
N LEU A 209 17.99 -2.99 0.05
CA LEU A 209 17.54 -1.60 0.09
C LEU A 209 17.47 -1.16 1.55
N ASN A 210 18.36 -0.26 1.98
CA ASN A 210 18.31 0.28 3.33
C ASN A 210 17.03 1.11 3.50
N HIS A 211 16.06 0.52 4.20
CA HIS A 211 14.74 1.11 4.41
C HIS A 211 14.81 2.41 5.19
N ALA A 212 15.64 2.48 6.24
CA ALA A 212 15.77 3.67 7.07
C ALA A 212 16.34 4.87 6.28
N ASP A 213 17.35 4.63 5.44
CA ASP A 213 17.94 5.66 4.57
C ASP A 213 16.93 6.12 3.52
N MET A 214 16.18 5.18 2.91
CA MET A 214 15.13 5.49 1.94
C MET A 214 14.05 6.39 2.56
N VAL A 215 13.53 6.01 3.73
CA VAL A 215 12.51 6.78 4.46
C VAL A 215 13.05 8.14 4.89
N SER A 216 14.27 8.20 5.43
CA SER A 216 14.92 9.45 5.84
C SER A 216 15.03 10.43 4.68
N ARG A 217 15.47 9.94 3.50
CA ARG A 217 15.58 10.76 2.31
C ARG A 217 14.23 11.22 1.77
N ALA A 218 13.23 10.32 1.70
CA ALA A 218 11.89 10.67 1.25
C ALA A 218 11.25 11.73 2.16
N LYS A 219 11.43 11.63 3.49
CA LYS A 219 10.97 12.64 4.47
C LYS A 219 11.51 14.03 4.17
N GLY A 220 12.74 14.13 3.66
CA GLY A 220 13.35 15.41 3.31
C GLY A 220 12.64 16.15 2.16
N GLY A 221 11.93 15.43 1.29
CA GLY A 221 11.19 15.99 0.15
C GLY A 221 9.68 16.09 0.35
N LEU A 222 9.16 15.60 1.49
CA LEU A 222 7.72 15.54 1.75
C LEU A 222 7.34 16.46 2.92
N SER A 223 6.32 17.30 2.73
CA SER A 223 5.80 18.20 3.75
C SER A 223 4.28 18.19 3.80
N GLY A 224 3.70 18.49 4.96
CA GLY A 224 2.24 18.53 5.15
C GLY A 224 1.56 17.16 4.98
N MET A 225 2.32 16.06 5.18
CA MET A 225 1.85 14.68 5.16
C MET A 225 2.44 13.94 6.35
N THR A 226 1.65 13.05 6.97
CA THR A 226 2.07 12.28 8.12
C THR A 226 2.72 10.97 7.67
N TYR A 227 3.95 10.72 8.10
CA TYR A 227 4.61 9.43 7.90
C TYR A 227 4.18 8.41 8.96
N VAL A 228 3.84 7.20 8.54
CA VAL A 228 3.59 6.07 9.45
C VAL A 228 4.63 4.99 9.18
N GLU A 229 5.47 4.72 10.19
CA GLU A 229 6.43 3.62 10.12
C GLU A 229 5.71 2.29 10.27
N ILE A 230 5.94 1.36 9.32
CA ILE A 230 5.33 0.03 9.33
C ILE A 230 6.38 -1.10 9.28
N GLY A 231 7.62 -0.77 8.99
CA GLY A 231 8.69 -1.75 8.85
C GLY A 231 9.04 -2.47 10.15
N ASP A 232 8.79 -1.83 11.29
CA ASP A 232 8.96 -2.40 12.63
C ASP A 232 7.93 -3.51 12.99
N LEU A 233 6.87 -3.64 12.19
CA LEU A 233 5.82 -4.65 12.34
C LEU A 233 6.02 -5.87 11.42
N LEU A 234 7.06 -5.88 10.61
CA LEU A 234 7.29 -6.90 9.60
C LEU A 234 8.60 -7.65 9.87
N THR A 235 8.61 -8.91 9.48
CA THR A 235 9.75 -9.81 9.50
C THR A 235 9.90 -10.51 8.15
N PHE A 236 10.94 -11.32 7.98
CA PHE A 236 11.14 -12.10 6.75
C PHE A 236 10.00 -13.08 6.48
N ASP A 237 9.44 -13.68 7.53
CA ASP A 237 8.38 -14.69 7.46
C ASP A 237 6.99 -14.10 7.11
N ASP A 238 6.86 -12.78 7.13
CA ASP A 238 5.62 -12.10 6.75
C ASP A 238 5.49 -11.93 5.22
N TYR A 239 6.47 -12.41 4.46
CA TYR A 239 6.44 -12.42 3.00
C TYR A 239 6.21 -13.82 2.45
N LEU A 240 5.60 -13.90 1.25
CA LEU A 240 5.36 -15.14 0.53
C LEU A 240 6.68 -15.82 0.14
N LEU A 241 6.72 -17.14 0.10
CA LEU A 241 7.93 -17.88 -0.24
C LEU A 241 8.29 -17.75 -1.72
N THR A 242 7.27 -17.81 -2.58
CA THR A 242 7.40 -17.81 -4.04
C THR A 242 7.13 -16.44 -4.65
N ASP A 243 7.09 -15.38 -3.82
CA ASP A 243 6.74 -14.03 -4.26
C ASP A 243 7.44 -12.95 -3.41
N GLY A 244 7.50 -11.74 -3.94
CA GLY A 244 8.02 -10.57 -3.23
C GLY A 244 6.98 -9.89 -2.34
N HIS A 245 5.70 -10.22 -2.46
CA HIS A 245 4.64 -9.61 -1.68
C HIS A 245 4.56 -10.18 -0.25
N TRP A 246 3.99 -9.38 0.62
CA TRP A 246 3.64 -9.81 1.97
C TRP A 246 2.43 -10.76 2.00
N ARG A 247 2.27 -11.48 3.11
CA ARG A 247 1.12 -12.35 3.42
C ARG A 247 0.02 -11.52 4.05
N GLN A 248 -1.19 -11.56 3.51
CA GLN A 248 -2.29 -10.72 4.04
C GLN A 248 -2.62 -11.04 5.50
N GLU A 249 -2.57 -12.29 5.89
CA GLU A 249 -2.83 -12.72 7.27
C GLU A 249 -1.78 -12.21 8.28
N ARG A 250 -0.60 -11.83 7.79
CA ARG A 250 0.49 -11.31 8.62
C ARG A 250 0.48 -9.79 8.77
N ILE A 251 -0.19 -9.09 7.86
CA ILE A 251 -0.19 -7.61 7.86
C ILE A 251 -1.40 -6.98 8.56
N VAL A 252 -2.19 -7.74 9.32
CA VAL A 252 -3.25 -7.16 10.16
C VAL A 252 -2.70 -6.13 11.16
N PRO A 253 -1.53 -6.31 11.81
CA PRO A 253 -0.90 -5.27 12.64
C PRO A 253 -0.56 -4.00 11.85
N VAL A 254 -0.07 -4.12 10.60
CA VAL A 254 0.19 -2.99 9.71
C VAL A 254 -1.12 -2.25 9.39
N ALA A 255 -2.18 -2.99 9.04
CA ALA A 255 -3.50 -2.40 8.78
C ALA A 255 -4.03 -1.63 10.00
N ASN A 256 -3.89 -2.18 11.21
CA ASN A 256 -4.29 -1.50 12.45
C ASN A 256 -3.47 -0.23 12.72
N LYS A 257 -2.16 -0.25 12.48
CA LYS A 257 -1.30 0.93 12.66
C LYS A 257 -1.68 2.06 11.69
N LEU A 258 -1.94 1.72 10.42
CA LEU A 258 -2.41 2.67 9.42
C LEU A 258 -3.83 3.15 9.71
N ALA A 259 -4.76 2.28 10.09
CA ALA A 259 -6.11 2.64 10.52
C ALA A 259 -6.10 3.59 11.72
N GLY A 260 -5.21 3.35 12.70
CA GLY A 260 -5.01 4.23 13.86
C GLY A 260 -4.58 5.65 13.49
N ALA A 261 -3.79 5.82 12.40
CA ALA A 261 -3.44 7.14 11.89
C ALA A 261 -4.65 7.92 11.33
N PHE A 262 -5.73 7.23 10.99
CA PHE A 262 -7.01 7.80 10.54
C PHE A 262 -8.12 7.73 11.60
N GLY A 263 -7.79 7.32 12.83
CA GLY A 263 -8.69 7.34 13.97
C GLY A 263 -9.69 6.18 14.05
N PHE A 264 -9.36 5.01 13.46
CA PHE A 264 -10.19 3.81 13.57
C PHE A 264 -9.34 2.53 13.77
N SER A 265 -9.98 1.37 13.88
CA SER A 265 -9.34 0.05 13.97
C SER A 265 -9.78 -0.81 12.79
N ALA A 266 -8.87 -1.62 12.27
CA ALA A 266 -9.13 -2.51 11.13
C ALA A 266 -10.21 -3.57 11.40
N GLY A 267 -10.48 -3.89 12.68
CA GLY A 267 -11.53 -4.82 13.06
C GLY A 267 -11.07 -6.28 13.15
N SER A 268 -12.03 -7.19 13.06
CA SER A 268 -11.79 -8.64 13.17
C SER A 268 -11.96 -9.33 11.82
N PHE A 269 -11.18 -10.37 11.59
CA PHE A 269 -11.16 -11.11 10.34
C PHE A 269 -11.24 -12.62 10.58
N THR A 270 -11.76 -13.33 9.57
CA THR A 270 -11.69 -14.77 9.45
C THR A 270 -10.72 -15.12 8.33
N GLN A 271 -9.66 -15.85 8.66
CA GLN A 271 -8.70 -16.31 7.66
C GLN A 271 -9.31 -17.41 6.79
N LYS A 272 -9.12 -17.28 5.49
CA LYS A 272 -9.34 -18.32 4.48
C LYS A 272 -8.00 -18.61 3.81
N SER A 273 -7.85 -19.83 3.30
CA SER A 273 -6.61 -20.26 2.67
C SER A 273 -6.89 -21.23 1.52
N ALA A 274 -5.99 -21.26 0.56
CA ALA A 274 -5.98 -22.25 -0.49
C ALA A 274 -4.54 -22.55 -0.94
N ASP A 275 -4.32 -23.79 -1.38
CA ASP A 275 -3.05 -24.25 -1.91
C ASP A 275 -2.95 -23.94 -3.41
N GLY A 276 -1.73 -24.01 -3.95
CA GLY A 276 -1.47 -23.88 -5.37
C GLY A 276 -1.11 -22.47 -5.82
N PHE A 277 -0.85 -21.53 -4.89
CA PHE A 277 -0.34 -20.21 -5.24
C PHE A 277 1.11 -20.32 -5.75
N GLY A 278 1.32 -19.94 -6.99
CA GLY A 278 2.64 -19.79 -7.59
C GLY A 278 2.91 -18.32 -7.88
N GLY A 279 3.61 -17.63 -6.98
CA GLY A 279 3.94 -16.21 -7.13
C GLY A 279 4.93 -15.94 -8.27
N ASP A 280 5.36 -14.69 -8.42
CA ASP A 280 6.27 -14.22 -9.48
C ASP A 280 7.60 -15.00 -9.54
N TYR A 281 8.00 -15.59 -8.41
CA TYR A 281 9.23 -16.38 -8.29
C TYR A 281 9.01 -17.89 -8.46
N ALA A 282 7.77 -18.35 -8.60
CA ALA A 282 7.44 -19.76 -8.81
C ALA A 282 8.09 -20.35 -10.07
N LYS A 283 8.30 -19.53 -11.11
CA LYS A 283 9.03 -19.90 -12.33
C LYS A 283 10.49 -20.31 -12.09
N TYR A 284 11.09 -19.86 -10.99
CA TYR A 284 12.46 -20.23 -10.58
C TYR A 284 12.46 -21.43 -9.63
N SER A 285 11.42 -21.56 -8.80
CA SER A 285 11.30 -22.59 -7.78
C SER A 285 10.68 -23.88 -8.32
N GLY A 286 9.76 -23.79 -9.30
CA GLY A 286 8.89 -24.88 -9.71
C GLY A 286 7.92 -25.34 -8.62
N THR A 287 7.76 -24.54 -7.54
CA THR A 287 6.92 -24.86 -6.37
C THR A 287 5.79 -23.87 -6.22
N THR A 288 4.75 -24.30 -5.54
CA THR A 288 3.63 -23.47 -5.10
C THR A 288 3.56 -23.46 -3.57
N GLU A 289 2.83 -22.51 -3.02
CA GLU A 289 2.58 -22.37 -1.58
C GLU A 289 1.09 -22.16 -1.29
N THR A 290 0.73 -22.20 -0.01
CA THR A 290 -0.59 -21.81 0.49
C THR A 290 -0.66 -20.29 0.56
N ILE A 291 -1.71 -19.70 -0.03
CA ILE A 291 -2.03 -18.29 0.13
C ILE A 291 -3.26 -18.14 1.03
N SER A 292 -3.27 -17.08 1.83
CA SER A 292 -4.38 -16.76 2.72
C SER A 292 -4.98 -15.39 2.40
N TRP A 293 -6.28 -15.24 2.68
CA TRP A 293 -6.97 -13.96 2.66
C TRP A 293 -7.89 -13.81 3.87
N MET A 294 -8.21 -12.55 4.22
CA MET A 294 -8.84 -12.19 5.47
C MET A 294 -10.26 -11.66 5.22
N GLU A 295 -11.26 -12.49 5.44
CA GLU A 295 -12.67 -12.13 5.27
C GLU A 295 -13.23 -11.45 6.53
N SER A 296 -14.18 -10.54 6.30
CA SER A 296 -14.93 -9.85 7.36
C SER A 296 -16.35 -9.53 6.86
N SER A 297 -17.23 -9.08 7.76
CA SER A 297 -18.54 -8.54 7.37
C SER A 297 -18.43 -7.37 6.40
N HIS A 298 -17.35 -6.58 6.49
CA HIS A 298 -17.07 -5.46 5.59
C HIS A 298 -16.67 -5.93 4.20
N THR A 299 -15.79 -6.94 4.08
CA THR A 299 -15.42 -7.50 2.76
C THR A 299 -16.62 -8.16 2.09
N ALA A 300 -17.50 -8.83 2.84
CA ALA A 300 -18.72 -9.43 2.33
C ALA A 300 -19.76 -8.39 1.85
N ALA A 301 -19.80 -7.21 2.49
CA ALA A 301 -20.70 -6.11 2.13
C ALA A 301 -20.11 -5.16 1.06
N THR A 302 -18.92 -5.46 0.53
CA THR A 302 -18.21 -4.60 -0.41
C THR A 302 -18.37 -5.08 -1.85
N VAL A 303 -18.70 -4.15 -2.72
CA VAL A 303 -18.65 -4.33 -4.19
C VAL A 303 -17.35 -3.78 -4.71
N CYS A 304 -16.61 -4.60 -5.45
CA CYS A 304 -15.39 -4.21 -6.14
C CYS A 304 -15.73 -3.78 -7.57
N ASP A 305 -15.46 -2.53 -7.91
CA ASP A 305 -15.59 -1.99 -9.28
C ASP A 305 -14.16 -1.80 -9.84
N ASN A 306 -13.73 -2.74 -10.65
CA ASN A 306 -12.41 -2.72 -11.26
C ASN A 306 -12.51 -2.12 -12.67
N PHE A 307 -11.76 -1.05 -12.93
CA PHE A 307 -11.83 -0.29 -14.19
C PHE A 307 -11.54 -1.15 -15.43
N GLN A 308 -10.59 -2.09 -15.33
CA GLN A 308 -10.21 -2.96 -16.46
C GLN A 308 -10.96 -4.29 -16.48
N ASN A 309 -11.58 -4.68 -15.37
CA ASN A 309 -12.37 -5.89 -15.26
C ASN A 309 -13.75 -5.59 -14.63
N PRO A 310 -14.68 -4.98 -15.38
CA PRO A 310 -15.97 -4.56 -14.83
C PRO A 310 -16.88 -5.74 -14.45
N GLY A 311 -16.54 -6.97 -14.86
CA GLY A 311 -17.25 -8.19 -14.43
C GLY A 311 -16.87 -8.65 -13.02
N ARG A 312 -15.77 -8.15 -12.46
CA ARG A 312 -15.35 -8.46 -11.11
C ARG A 312 -16.11 -7.60 -10.11
N THR A 313 -16.85 -8.25 -9.22
CA THR A 313 -17.63 -7.58 -8.17
C THR A 313 -17.19 -7.96 -6.74
N ALA A 314 -16.43 -9.03 -6.60
CA ALA A 314 -15.93 -9.48 -5.31
C ALA A 314 -14.54 -8.89 -4.99
N VAL A 315 -14.30 -8.63 -3.71
CA VAL A 315 -13.00 -8.15 -3.20
C VAL A 315 -11.92 -9.20 -3.39
N TYR A 316 -12.25 -10.47 -3.14
CA TYR A 316 -11.38 -11.63 -3.34
C TYR A 316 -11.90 -12.52 -4.45
N ASP A 317 -10.99 -13.07 -5.25
CA ASP A 317 -11.31 -14.06 -6.29
C ASP A 317 -10.36 -15.27 -6.20
N PRO A 318 -10.70 -16.26 -5.35
CA PRO A 318 -9.88 -17.46 -5.19
C PRO A 318 -9.75 -18.29 -6.47
N GLY A 319 -10.60 -18.10 -7.46
CA GLY A 319 -10.51 -18.75 -8.76
C GLY A 319 -9.26 -18.38 -9.57
N LEU A 320 -8.56 -17.32 -9.16
CA LEU A 320 -7.30 -16.89 -9.79
C LEU A 320 -6.06 -17.60 -9.22
N ILE A 321 -6.18 -18.32 -8.11
CA ILE A 321 -5.10 -19.13 -7.54
C ILE A 321 -4.78 -20.26 -8.54
N GLY A 322 -3.50 -20.42 -8.88
CA GLY A 322 -3.05 -21.38 -9.90
C GLY A 322 -3.09 -20.88 -11.35
N THR A 323 -3.50 -19.63 -11.58
CA THR A 323 -3.37 -18.94 -12.88
C THR A 323 -2.01 -18.27 -13.04
N ASN A 324 -1.79 -17.58 -14.17
CA ASN A 324 -0.57 -16.80 -14.41
C ASN A 324 -0.49 -15.49 -13.60
N SER A 325 -1.60 -15.08 -12.95
CA SER A 325 -1.67 -13.85 -12.16
C SER A 325 -2.38 -14.13 -10.82
N PRO A 326 -1.83 -15.02 -9.99
CA PRO A 326 -2.55 -15.50 -8.80
C PRO A 326 -2.71 -14.43 -7.72
N TYR A 327 -1.84 -13.41 -7.69
CA TYR A 327 -1.96 -12.29 -6.74
C TYR A 327 -3.12 -11.35 -7.09
N ASP A 328 -3.69 -11.45 -8.29
CA ASP A 328 -4.92 -10.75 -8.69
C ASP A 328 -6.16 -11.23 -7.91
N LEU A 329 -6.02 -12.30 -7.11
CA LEU A 329 -6.94 -12.66 -6.03
C LEU A 329 -7.38 -11.41 -5.24
N PHE A 330 -6.46 -10.48 -4.94
CA PHE A 330 -6.72 -9.28 -4.17
C PHE A 330 -7.18 -8.12 -5.06
N SER A 331 -8.46 -7.76 -5.04
CA SER A 331 -9.03 -6.58 -5.71
C SER A 331 -8.71 -6.42 -7.20
N GLY A 332 -8.19 -7.47 -7.86
CA GLY A 332 -8.08 -7.55 -9.32
C GLY A 332 -6.86 -6.93 -9.97
N GLY A 333 -5.70 -7.03 -9.33
CA GLY A 333 -4.41 -6.92 -9.99
C GLY A 333 -3.94 -5.52 -10.44
N PRO A 334 -3.02 -5.47 -11.43
CA PRO A 334 -2.42 -4.24 -11.93
C PRO A 334 -3.38 -3.47 -12.82
N THR A 335 -4.16 -2.57 -12.23
CA THR A 335 -5.15 -1.74 -12.89
C THR A 335 -5.03 -0.29 -12.42
N PRO A 336 -5.29 0.71 -13.28
CA PRO A 336 -5.17 2.12 -12.90
C PRO A 336 -6.11 2.51 -11.76
N LEU A 337 -7.30 1.89 -11.68
CA LEU A 337 -8.33 2.28 -10.74
C LEU A 337 -9.17 1.08 -10.29
N VAL A 338 -9.36 0.98 -8.97
CA VAL A 338 -10.35 0.09 -8.35
C VAL A 338 -11.13 0.88 -7.33
N THR A 339 -12.45 0.73 -7.30
CA THR A 339 -13.29 1.32 -6.26
C THR A 339 -13.96 0.22 -5.46
N LEU A 340 -13.72 0.19 -4.16
CA LEU A 340 -14.36 -0.69 -3.20
C LEU A 340 -15.49 0.09 -2.50
N ARG A 341 -16.75 -0.30 -2.71
CA ARG A 341 -17.92 0.32 -2.08
C ARG A 341 -18.49 -0.59 -1.02
N ASN A 342 -18.34 -0.18 0.23
CA ASN A 342 -18.74 -0.94 1.41
C ASN A 342 -20.08 -0.42 1.96
N SER A 343 -21.14 -1.18 1.78
CA SER A 343 -22.49 -0.82 2.26
C SER A 343 -22.68 -0.98 3.77
N ALA A 344 -21.77 -1.69 4.47
CA ALA A 344 -21.82 -1.85 5.93
C ALA A 344 -21.32 -0.59 6.68
N VAL A 345 -20.67 0.36 6.01
CA VAL A 345 -20.23 1.63 6.60
C VAL A 345 -21.05 2.76 5.99
N THR A 346 -21.84 3.47 6.83
CA THR A 346 -22.78 4.52 6.40
C THR A 346 -22.29 5.93 6.72
N THR A 347 -21.07 6.09 7.23
CA THR A 347 -20.53 7.40 7.64
C THR A 347 -20.21 8.34 6.49
N GLY A 348 -20.16 7.84 5.24
CA GLY A 348 -19.71 8.59 4.09
C GLY A 348 -18.21 8.84 4.04
N LYS A 349 -17.41 8.32 5.00
CA LYS A 349 -15.95 8.43 4.97
C LYS A 349 -15.37 7.71 3.75
N ARG A 350 -14.41 8.36 3.10
CA ARG A 350 -13.74 7.87 1.90
C ARG A 350 -12.24 7.84 2.09
N LEU A 351 -11.57 6.84 1.50
CA LEU A 351 -10.13 6.75 1.40
C LEU A 351 -9.69 6.77 -0.07
N ILE A 352 -8.71 7.58 -0.41
CA ILE A 352 -7.97 7.50 -1.66
C ILE A 352 -6.63 6.84 -1.33
N LEU A 353 -6.42 5.63 -1.86
CA LEU A 353 -5.21 4.84 -1.66
C LEU A 353 -4.36 4.85 -2.93
N PHE A 354 -3.32 5.68 -2.97
CA PHE A 354 -2.27 5.61 -3.99
C PHE A 354 -1.34 4.45 -3.66
N ARG A 355 -1.23 3.50 -4.59
CA ARG A 355 -0.63 2.20 -4.28
C ARG A 355 0.14 1.58 -5.45
N ASP A 356 0.93 0.56 -5.14
CA ASP A 356 1.31 -0.51 -6.03
C ASP A 356 0.55 -1.81 -5.68
N SER A 357 0.99 -2.97 -6.17
CA SER A 357 0.30 -4.25 -5.95
C SER A 357 0.14 -4.66 -4.48
N PHE A 358 1.04 -4.22 -3.60
CA PHE A 358 0.91 -4.46 -2.16
C PHE A 358 -0.36 -3.84 -1.56
N GLY A 359 -0.77 -2.68 -2.06
CA GLY A 359 -2.00 -2.03 -1.61
C GLY A 359 -3.27 -2.80 -1.95
N SER A 360 -3.23 -3.71 -2.92
CA SER A 360 -4.39 -4.55 -3.26
C SER A 360 -4.78 -5.48 -2.13
N SER A 361 -3.79 -6.07 -1.43
CA SER A 361 -4.06 -6.93 -0.27
C SER A 361 -4.29 -6.14 1.03
N LEU A 362 -3.78 -4.90 1.14
CA LEU A 362 -4.03 -4.07 2.33
C LEU A 362 -5.44 -3.45 2.33
N ALA A 363 -5.92 -2.95 1.19
CA ALA A 363 -7.18 -2.20 1.11
C ALA A 363 -8.38 -2.93 1.75
N PRO A 364 -8.57 -4.25 1.56
CA PRO A 364 -9.64 -4.99 2.20
C PRO A 364 -9.62 -4.93 3.74
N LEU A 365 -8.42 -4.82 4.33
CA LEU A 365 -8.25 -4.74 5.78
C LEU A 365 -8.62 -3.37 6.36
N LEU A 366 -8.78 -2.34 5.52
CA LEU A 366 -9.15 -0.98 5.94
C LEU A 366 -10.64 -0.69 5.75
N LEU A 367 -11.44 -1.64 5.26
CA LEU A 367 -12.85 -1.43 4.92
C LEU A 367 -13.73 -1.06 6.12
N SER A 368 -13.35 -1.43 7.35
CA SER A 368 -14.12 -1.07 8.56
C SER A 368 -14.24 0.43 8.79
N GLY A 369 -13.30 1.23 8.27
CA GLY A 369 -13.27 2.69 8.43
C GLY A 369 -13.99 3.46 7.33
N TYR A 370 -14.29 2.84 6.19
CA TYR A 370 -14.68 3.57 4.98
C TYR A 370 -15.88 2.98 4.26
N SER A 371 -16.78 3.85 3.81
CA SER A 371 -17.87 3.52 2.88
C SER A 371 -17.36 3.35 1.44
N GLU A 372 -16.22 3.97 1.12
CA GLU A 372 -15.59 3.86 -0.19
C GLU A 372 -14.06 3.93 -0.05
N ILE A 373 -13.35 3.02 -0.70
CA ILE A 373 -11.90 3.09 -0.90
C ILE A 373 -11.63 3.11 -2.41
N VAL A 374 -10.94 4.16 -2.86
CA VAL A 374 -10.50 4.30 -4.27
C VAL A 374 -9.01 4.00 -4.33
N LEU A 375 -8.64 2.88 -4.94
CA LEU A 375 -7.26 2.49 -5.18
C LEU A 375 -6.80 3.11 -6.51
N VAL A 376 -5.71 3.84 -6.47
CA VAL A 376 -5.11 4.50 -7.63
C VAL A 376 -3.68 3.99 -7.84
N ASP A 377 -3.41 3.45 -9.02
CA ASP A 377 -2.06 3.01 -9.38
C ASP A 377 -1.44 3.96 -10.42
N LEU A 378 -0.54 4.81 -9.96
CA LEU A 378 0.14 5.80 -10.80
C LEU A 378 1.10 5.18 -11.82
N ARG A 379 1.37 3.90 -11.75
CA ARG A 379 2.13 3.19 -12.80
C ARG A 379 1.30 3.06 -14.08
N TYR A 380 -0.03 3.03 -13.94
CA TYR A 380 -1.01 2.85 -15.03
C TYR A 380 -1.91 4.06 -15.27
N MET A 381 -1.88 5.08 -14.37
CA MET A 381 -2.66 6.31 -14.50
C MET A 381 -1.75 7.54 -14.41
N ALA A 382 -1.82 8.41 -15.40
CA ALA A 382 -1.14 9.71 -15.33
C ALA A 382 -1.79 10.62 -14.27
N SER A 383 -0.98 11.26 -13.43
CA SER A 383 -1.48 12.13 -12.34
C SER A 383 -2.39 13.27 -12.83
N GLY A 384 -2.23 13.77 -14.05
CA GLY A 384 -3.12 14.77 -14.64
C GLY A 384 -4.56 14.32 -14.87
N LEU A 385 -4.83 12.99 -14.81
CA LEU A 385 -6.16 12.44 -14.94
C LEU A 385 -6.91 12.32 -13.59
N LEU A 386 -6.22 12.50 -12.47
CA LEU A 386 -6.79 12.34 -11.13
C LEU A 386 -8.11 13.09 -10.92
N PRO A 387 -8.27 14.37 -11.35
CA PRO A 387 -9.53 15.10 -11.13
C PRO A 387 -10.76 14.48 -11.80
N GLN A 388 -10.56 13.57 -12.77
CA GLN A 388 -11.66 12.88 -13.44
C GLN A 388 -12.16 11.66 -12.67
N TYR A 389 -11.35 11.12 -11.74
CA TYR A 389 -11.59 9.83 -11.09
C TYR A 389 -11.65 9.89 -9.57
N ILE A 390 -11.06 10.92 -8.96
CA ILE A 390 -11.06 11.09 -7.50
C ILE A 390 -11.64 12.45 -7.11
N ASP A 391 -12.31 12.46 -5.95
CA ASP A 391 -12.69 13.67 -5.22
C ASP A 391 -12.02 13.63 -3.85
N ALA A 392 -11.02 14.46 -3.65
CA ALA A 392 -10.25 14.50 -2.42
C ALA A 392 -10.91 15.31 -1.30
N ASN A 393 -12.01 16.03 -1.57
CA ASN A 393 -12.63 16.91 -0.58
C ASN A 393 -13.19 16.09 0.58
N GLY A 394 -12.65 16.29 1.79
CA GLY A 394 -13.01 15.56 3.01
C GLY A 394 -12.59 14.08 3.02
N ALA A 395 -11.87 13.58 2.00
CA ALA A 395 -11.36 12.23 1.97
C ALA A 395 -10.05 12.11 2.77
N ASP A 396 -9.83 10.94 3.37
CA ASP A 396 -8.50 10.54 3.82
C ASP A 396 -7.67 10.08 2.62
N VAL A 397 -6.36 10.29 2.67
CA VAL A 397 -5.43 9.88 1.60
C VAL A 397 -4.28 9.08 2.20
N LEU A 398 -3.99 7.94 1.60
CA LEU A 398 -2.83 7.11 1.92
C LEU A 398 -1.97 6.92 0.66
N PHE A 399 -0.70 7.33 0.71
CA PHE A 399 0.31 6.91 -0.23
C PHE A 399 1.05 5.69 0.34
N LEU A 400 0.93 4.56 -0.32
CA LEU A 400 1.55 3.30 0.12
C LEU A 400 2.26 2.65 -1.06
N TYR A 401 3.59 2.63 -1.00
CA TYR A 401 4.43 2.08 -2.07
C TYR A 401 5.53 1.18 -1.51
N SER A 402 5.84 0.13 -2.23
CA SER A 402 6.98 -0.72 -1.91
C SER A 402 8.32 -0.01 -2.15
N ALA A 403 9.33 -0.42 -1.41
CA ALA A 403 10.70 0.08 -1.56
C ALA A 403 11.22 -0.08 -3.00
N ARG A 404 10.80 -1.13 -3.74
CA ARG A 404 11.16 -1.34 -5.14
C ARG A 404 10.59 -0.25 -6.07
N VAL A 405 9.34 0.14 -5.86
CA VAL A 405 8.73 1.23 -6.63
C VAL A 405 9.40 2.57 -6.28
N VAL A 406 9.68 2.83 -5.01
CA VAL A 406 10.39 4.04 -4.57
C VAL A 406 11.80 4.10 -5.19
N ASN A 407 12.50 2.96 -5.22
CA ASN A 407 13.84 2.83 -5.81
C ASN A 407 13.84 2.93 -7.36
N ASN A 408 12.67 2.80 -8.00
CA ASN A 408 12.46 2.93 -9.45
C ASN A 408 11.21 3.80 -9.76
N SER A 409 11.15 5.00 -9.20
CA SER A 409 9.99 5.88 -9.25
C SER A 409 9.68 6.48 -10.64
N THR A 410 10.55 6.29 -11.62
CA THR A 410 10.30 6.69 -13.01
C THR A 410 9.10 5.97 -13.63
N MET A 411 8.65 4.86 -13.03
CA MET A 411 7.42 4.17 -13.45
C MET A 411 6.13 4.90 -13.05
N LEU A 412 6.18 5.87 -12.12
CA LEU A 412 5.00 6.66 -11.70
C LEU A 412 4.74 7.77 -12.71
N ARG A 413 3.55 7.79 -13.32
CA ARG A 413 3.13 8.67 -14.43
C ARG A 413 2.49 9.97 -13.96
#